data_3207090e143734b1ca63967e28216e8b
#
_entry.id   3207090e143734b1ca63967e28216e8b
#
_cell.length_a   1.000
_cell.length_b   1.000
_cell.length_c   1.000
_cell.angle_alpha   90.00
_cell.angle_beta   90.00
_cell.angle_gamma   90.00
#
_symmetry.space_group_name_H-M   'P 1'
#
loop_
_entity.id
_entity.type
_entity.pdbx_description
1 polymer ?
#
loop_
_entity_poly.entity_id
_entity_poly.type
_entity_poly.pdbx_seq_one_letter_code
_entity_poly.pdbx_strand_id
1 'polypeptide(L)'
;MEQIMNQTDVKVTFYLKKSEADARGNCPVMARLIVGKHSETAFSVKFRVPQSLWSSGRACGKSVAARDINNRLDEIRAAALGIYAEQSAIREDVTAEDVKHQLLGMASEQETLLSYFRLFIRNFEKRVGINRTEKTLRAYRNSYNHLVRFLQMQYKLSDIPFAALDRSFIEKYDLYLRTECCLASGTIVNLTVQLKTIVGEAIADGIITVFPFVGYEPVHPKPEQKYLTSEELNRIMTTPLHDQILYHVRDMFLFSCYTGIPYSDMRLLTNENLSLAEDGTWWIRSSRKKTSVDFEIPLMELPFHIIEKYRDMAPEGKLLPMYSNSSLNRYLKRIAEICGIGRKLVFHAARHTYATEITLSHGVPLETVSKMLGHSRIETTQHYASAPRLVA
;
A
#
# COMPACT_ATOMS: atom_id res chain seq x y z
N MET A 1 -25.55 13.09 32.05
CA MET A 1 -26.69 13.34 31.15
C MET A 1 -26.88 12.09 30.36
N GLU A 2 -27.81 11.23 30.78
CA GLU A 2 -28.20 10.03 30.05
C GLU A 2 -28.89 10.44 28.75
N GLN A 3 -28.27 10.15 27.60
CA GLN A 3 -28.95 10.24 26.31
C GLN A 3 -30.05 9.17 26.27
N ILE A 4 -31.28 9.65 26.32
CA ILE A 4 -32.47 8.83 26.07
C ILE A 4 -32.35 8.30 24.65
N MET A 5 -31.96 7.02 24.51
CA MET A 5 -31.93 6.33 23.21
C MET A 5 -33.34 6.31 22.61
N ASN A 6 -33.53 7.05 21.54
CA ASN A 6 -34.77 7.01 20.77
C ASN A 6 -34.94 5.61 20.15
N GLN A 7 -35.92 4.85 20.62
CA GLN A 7 -36.35 3.54 20.10
C GLN A 7 -36.84 3.59 18.62
N THR A 8 -36.71 4.70 17.93
CA THR A 8 -37.24 4.96 16.58
C THR A 8 -36.28 4.67 15.44
N ASP A 9 -34.98 4.41 15.73
CA ASP A 9 -34.00 4.30 14.66
C ASP A 9 -33.87 2.91 14.03
N VAL A 10 -34.41 1.84 14.69
CA VAL A 10 -34.39 0.48 14.14
C VAL A 10 -35.78 -0.13 14.13
N LYS A 11 -36.17 -0.63 12.97
CA LYS A 11 -37.45 -1.29 12.80
C LYS A 11 -37.27 -2.68 12.18
N VAL A 12 -37.75 -3.72 12.88
CA VAL A 12 -37.78 -5.10 12.39
C VAL A 12 -39.21 -5.53 12.13
N THR A 13 -39.53 -5.90 10.89
CA THR A 13 -40.84 -6.38 10.47
C THR A 13 -40.72 -7.74 9.78
N PHE A 14 -41.75 -8.56 9.86
CA PHE A 14 -41.74 -9.88 9.26
C PHE A 14 -42.90 -10.00 8.23
N TYR A 15 -42.62 -10.77 7.15
CA TYR A 15 -43.61 -11.02 6.10
C TYR A 15 -43.39 -12.39 5.45
N LEU A 16 -44.45 -12.94 4.80
CA LEU A 16 -44.33 -14.17 4.04
C LEU A 16 -43.96 -13.91 2.59
N LYS A 17 -42.96 -14.67 2.08
CA LYS A 17 -42.65 -14.69 0.64
C LYS A 17 -43.58 -15.67 -0.08
N LYS A 18 -44.80 -15.20 -0.43
CA LYS A 18 -45.86 -16.01 -1.01
C LYS A 18 -45.48 -16.65 -2.35
N SER A 19 -44.58 -16.04 -3.12
CA SER A 19 -44.07 -16.57 -4.40
C SER A 19 -43.26 -17.86 -4.26
N GLU A 20 -42.85 -18.21 -3.06
CA GLU A 20 -42.05 -19.40 -2.76
C GLU A 20 -42.81 -20.39 -1.86
N ALA A 21 -44.13 -20.41 -1.92
CA ALA A 21 -44.95 -21.40 -1.20
C ALA A 21 -44.60 -22.83 -1.65
N ASP A 22 -44.49 -23.74 -0.66
CA ASP A 22 -44.33 -25.17 -0.96
C ASP A 22 -45.66 -25.82 -1.35
N ALA A 23 -45.60 -27.11 -1.76
CA ALA A 23 -46.81 -27.87 -2.17
C ALA A 23 -47.86 -28.03 -1.06
N ARG A 24 -47.51 -27.71 0.21
CA ARG A 24 -48.38 -27.74 1.39
C ARG A 24 -48.90 -26.35 1.79
N GLY A 25 -48.59 -25.31 1.00
CA GLY A 25 -49.00 -23.93 1.26
C GLY A 25 -48.16 -23.21 2.35
N ASN A 26 -47.02 -23.78 2.75
CA ASN A 26 -46.13 -23.10 3.69
C ASN A 26 -45.20 -22.12 2.94
N CYS A 27 -45.17 -20.87 3.40
CA CYS A 27 -44.33 -19.83 2.83
C CYS A 27 -43.11 -19.54 3.71
N PRO A 28 -41.93 -19.23 3.13
CA PRO A 28 -40.79 -18.75 3.91
C PRO A 28 -41.14 -17.44 4.61
N VAL A 29 -40.72 -17.32 5.87
CA VAL A 29 -40.81 -16.06 6.59
C VAL A 29 -39.56 -15.25 6.31
N MET A 30 -39.74 -13.97 5.96
CA MET A 30 -38.71 -12.99 5.73
C MET A 30 -38.74 -11.94 6.83
N ALA A 31 -37.55 -11.52 7.29
CA ALA A 31 -37.39 -10.33 8.11
C ALA A 31 -36.98 -9.15 7.21
N ARG A 32 -37.57 -7.99 7.47
CA ARG A 32 -37.16 -6.70 6.91
C ARG A 32 -36.65 -5.86 8.06
N LEU A 33 -35.37 -5.44 7.96
CA LEU A 33 -34.69 -4.60 8.92
C LEU A 33 -34.45 -3.23 8.30
N ILE A 34 -34.82 -2.18 9.02
CA ILE A 34 -34.62 -0.78 8.62
C ILE A 34 -33.83 -0.09 9.75
N VAL A 35 -32.77 0.61 9.39
CA VAL A 35 -31.95 1.43 10.28
C VAL A 35 -31.93 2.86 9.75
N GLY A 36 -32.37 3.80 10.57
CA GLY A 36 -32.51 5.18 10.16
C GLY A 36 -33.47 5.37 8.98
N LYS A 37 -33.20 6.36 8.12
CA LYS A 37 -34.07 6.71 6.97
C LYS A 37 -33.63 6.08 5.65
N HIS A 38 -32.39 5.57 5.55
CA HIS A 38 -31.77 5.24 4.28
C HIS A 38 -31.16 3.83 4.20
N SER A 39 -31.19 3.05 5.28
CA SER A 39 -30.62 1.71 5.29
C SER A 39 -31.71 0.67 5.53
N GLU A 40 -31.94 -0.18 4.53
CA GLU A 40 -32.93 -1.26 4.58
C GLU A 40 -32.32 -2.54 3.99
N THR A 41 -32.62 -3.69 4.63
CA THR A 41 -32.27 -5.02 4.11
C THR A 41 -33.36 -6.04 4.43
N ALA A 42 -33.39 -7.14 3.70
CA ALA A 42 -34.29 -8.26 3.97
C ALA A 42 -33.56 -9.59 3.93
N PHE A 43 -33.95 -10.53 4.80
CA PHE A 43 -33.33 -11.85 4.87
C PHE A 43 -34.34 -12.92 5.32
N SER A 44 -34.04 -14.19 5.00
CA SER A 44 -34.88 -15.32 5.40
C SER A 44 -34.55 -15.69 6.87
N VAL A 45 -35.57 -15.87 7.69
CA VAL A 45 -35.45 -16.37 9.05
C VAL A 45 -35.38 -17.91 9.13
N LYS A 46 -35.21 -18.57 7.99
CA LYS A 46 -34.95 -20.01 7.81
C LYS A 46 -36.04 -20.96 8.37
N PHE A 47 -37.29 -20.48 8.51
CA PHE A 47 -38.42 -21.35 8.75
C PHE A 47 -39.63 -20.96 7.87
N ARG A 48 -40.58 -21.87 7.74
CA ARG A 48 -41.79 -21.70 6.90
C ARG A 48 -43.04 -21.77 7.78
N VAL A 49 -44.06 -21.03 7.38
CA VAL A 49 -45.36 -20.97 8.09
C VAL A 49 -46.48 -21.10 7.08
N PRO A 50 -47.55 -21.88 7.41
CA PRO A 50 -48.76 -21.92 6.60
C PRO A 50 -49.32 -20.51 6.40
N GLN A 51 -49.70 -20.17 5.17
CA GLN A 51 -50.26 -18.84 4.87
C GLN A 51 -51.53 -18.56 5.70
N SER A 52 -52.36 -19.58 5.98
CA SER A 52 -53.56 -19.49 6.80
C SER A 52 -53.29 -19.11 8.25
N LEU A 53 -52.09 -19.35 8.75
CA LEU A 53 -51.66 -19.05 10.13
C LEU A 53 -51.00 -17.67 10.29
N TRP A 54 -50.99 -16.84 9.25
CA TRP A 54 -50.20 -15.60 9.25
C TRP A 54 -51.08 -14.36 8.98
N SER A 55 -50.99 -13.36 9.85
CA SER A 55 -51.60 -12.03 9.66
C SER A 55 -50.73 -10.95 10.28
N SER A 56 -50.66 -9.81 9.61
CA SER A 56 -49.99 -8.58 10.11
C SER A 56 -48.57 -8.79 10.66
N GLY A 57 -47.79 -9.67 10.02
CA GLY A 57 -46.40 -9.89 10.39
C GLY A 57 -46.19 -10.86 11.57
N ARG A 58 -47.21 -11.62 11.98
CA ARG A 58 -47.15 -12.60 13.08
C ARG A 58 -48.01 -13.81 12.80
N ALA A 59 -47.74 -14.91 13.52
CA ALA A 59 -48.64 -16.06 13.48
C ALA A 59 -49.90 -15.80 14.31
N CYS A 60 -51.04 -16.18 13.74
CA CYS A 60 -52.36 -16.01 14.33
C CYS A 60 -52.83 -17.25 15.10
N GLY A 61 -53.74 -17.04 16.09
CA GLY A 61 -54.33 -18.10 16.89
C GLY A 61 -53.65 -18.35 18.23
N LYS A 62 -54.28 -19.22 19.06
CA LYS A 62 -53.80 -19.55 20.40
C LYS A 62 -53.09 -20.89 20.47
N SER A 63 -52.76 -21.50 19.31
CA SER A 63 -52.07 -22.79 19.25
C SER A 63 -50.62 -22.67 19.79
N VAL A 64 -50.08 -23.78 20.30
CA VAL A 64 -48.69 -23.86 20.72
C VAL A 64 -47.76 -23.47 19.57
N ALA A 65 -48.03 -23.97 18.36
CA ALA A 65 -47.24 -23.65 17.18
C ALA A 65 -47.25 -22.13 16.85
N ALA A 66 -48.37 -21.43 17.00
CA ALA A 66 -48.43 -19.99 16.80
C ALA A 66 -47.62 -19.22 17.84
N ARG A 67 -47.66 -19.68 19.10
CA ARG A 67 -46.82 -19.08 20.18
C ARG A 67 -45.34 -19.29 19.93
N ASP A 68 -44.91 -20.51 19.57
CA ASP A 68 -43.50 -20.82 19.31
C ASP A 68 -42.97 -20.01 18.12
N ILE A 69 -43.74 -19.85 17.07
CA ILE A 69 -43.38 -18.99 15.93
C ILE A 69 -43.19 -17.54 16.40
N ASN A 70 -44.17 -17.01 17.16
CA ASN A 70 -44.10 -15.63 17.65
C ASN A 70 -42.95 -15.40 18.62
N ASN A 71 -42.66 -16.36 19.52
CA ASN A 71 -41.46 -16.27 20.39
C ASN A 71 -40.17 -16.18 19.57
N ARG A 72 -39.99 -17.02 18.56
CA ARG A 72 -38.83 -16.95 17.64
C ARG A 72 -38.71 -15.62 16.91
N LEU A 73 -39.86 -15.04 16.47
CA LEU A 73 -39.85 -13.71 15.82
C LEU A 73 -39.42 -12.62 16.82
N ASP A 74 -39.88 -12.70 18.06
CA ASP A 74 -39.53 -11.74 19.11
C ASP A 74 -38.07 -11.89 19.54
N GLU A 75 -37.51 -13.12 19.60
CA GLU A 75 -36.08 -13.38 19.82
C GLU A 75 -35.23 -12.74 18.71
N ILE A 76 -35.58 -12.92 17.44
CA ILE A 76 -34.88 -12.33 16.30
C ILE A 76 -34.94 -10.81 16.37
N ARG A 77 -36.10 -10.23 16.74
CA ARG A 77 -36.23 -8.78 16.90
C ARG A 77 -35.36 -8.26 18.04
N ALA A 78 -35.39 -8.91 19.20
CA ALA A 78 -34.59 -8.54 20.36
C ALA A 78 -33.08 -8.62 20.04
N ALA A 79 -32.65 -9.69 19.37
CA ALA A 79 -31.26 -9.85 18.96
C ALA A 79 -30.82 -8.74 17.97
N ALA A 80 -31.64 -8.40 16.97
CA ALA A 80 -31.33 -7.34 16.04
C ALA A 80 -31.21 -5.95 16.71
N LEU A 81 -32.08 -5.67 17.68
CA LEU A 81 -32.02 -4.42 18.48
C LEU A 81 -30.78 -4.38 19.39
N GLY A 82 -30.42 -5.51 20.02
CA GLY A 82 -29.24 -5.64 20.84
C GLY A 82 -27.96 -5.40 20.04
N ILE A 83 -27.85 -6.05 18.87
CA ILE A 83 -26.72 -5.87 17.95
C ILE A 83 -26.58 -4.39 17.51
N TYR A 84 -27.69 -3.76 17.15
CA TYR A 84 -27.65 -2.35 16.77
C TYR A 84 -27.19 -1.46 17.93
N ALA A 85 -27.70 -1.71 19.15
CA ALA A 85 -27.29 -0.94 20.32
C ALA A 85 -25.80 -1.10 20.65
N GLU A 86 -25.25 -2.31 20.52
CA GLU A 86 -23.82 -2.59 20.70
C GLU A 86 -22.97 -1.86 19.63
N GLN A 87 -23.36 -1.97 18.37
CA GLN A 87 -22.62 -1.37 17.27
C GLN A 87 -22.70 0.16 17.28
N SER A 88 -23.88 0.73 17.57
CA SER A 88 -24.07 2.19 17.61
C SER A 88 -23.37 2.86 18.80
N ALA A 89 -23.02 2.09 19.84
CA ALA A 89 -22.19 2.58 20.94
C ALA A 89 -20.71 2.75 20.52
N ILE A 90 -20.29 2.05 19.44
CA ILE A 90 -18.90 2.05 18.96
C ILE A 90 -18.73 2.97 17.72
N ARG A 91 -19.76 3.07 16.87
CA ARG A 91 -19.72 3.84 15.62
C ARG A 91 -21.07 4.46 15.28
N GLU A 92 -21.06 5.60 14.59
CA GLU A 92 -22.27 6.35 14.22
C GLU A 92 -22.95 5.88 12.93
N ASP A 93 -22.25 5.12 12.09
CA ASP A 93 -22.67 4.74 10.72
C ASP A 93 -23.15 3.29 10.58
N VAL A 94 -23.84 2.76 11.61
CA VAL A 94 -24.37 1.39 11.59
C VAL A 94 -25.49 1.25 10.54
N THR A 95 -25.36 0.27 9.64
CA THR A 95 -26.32 -0.02 8.59
C THR A 95 -27.20 -1.23 8.90
N ALA A 96 -28.34 -1.35 8.22
CA ALA A 96 -29.22 -2.53 8.32
C ALA A 96 -28.49 -3.81 7.85
N GLU A 97 -27.56 -3.70 6.90
CA GLU A 97 -26.77 -4.83 6.41
C GLU A 97 -25.77 -5.32 7.47
N ASP A 98 -25.14 -4.41 8.23
CA ASP A 98 -24.23 -4.76 9.32
C ASP A 98 -24.95 -5.56 10.43
N VAL A 99 -26.13 -5.10 10.85
CA VAL A 99 -26.93 -5.78 11.87
C VAL A 99 -27.39 -7.15 11.36
N LYS A 100 -27.81 -7.26 10.10
CA LYS A 100 -28.17 -8.54 9.47
C LYS A 100 -26.98 -9.51 9.46
N HIS A 101 -25.81 -9.07 9.04
CA HIS A 101 -24.61 -9.91 8.96
C HIS A 101 -24.26 -10.49 10.33
N GLN A 102 -24.25 -9.68 11.37
CA GLN A 102 -24.00 -10.16 12.73
C GLN A 102 -25.11 -11.07 13.24
N LEU A 103 -26.38 -10.74 12.97
CA LEU A 103 -27.52 -11.56 13.36
C LEU A 103 -27.52 -12.96 12.72
N LEU A 104 -27.05 -13.04 11.47
CA LEU A 104 -26.96 -14.31 10.74
C LEU A 104 -25.61 -15.03 10.97
N GLY A 105 -24.73 -14.49 11.81
CA GLY A 105 -23.36 -14.98 11.98
C GLY A 105 -22.52 -14.82 10.72
N MET A 106 -22.91 -13.89 9.83
CA MET A 106 -22.11 -13.51 8.67
C MET A 106 -21.23 -12.34 9.09
N ALA A 107 -19.95 -12.36 8.70
CA ALA A 107 -19.06 -11.21 8.89
C ALA A 107 -19.62 -10.01 8.15
N SER A 108 -19.56 -8.81 8.77
CA SER A 108 -19.87 -7.56 8.07
C SER A 108 -18.88 -7.36 6.92
N GLU A 109 -19.22 -6.52 5.94
CA GLU A 109 -18.26 -6.19 4.86
C GLU A 109 -16.95 -5.63 5.42
N GLN A 110 -16.99 -4.95 6.58
CA GLN A 110 -15.81 -4.41 7.25
C GLN A 110 -15.02 -5.48 8.05
N GLU A 111 -15.66 -6.59 8.43
CA GLU A 111 -15.04 -7.68 9.21
C GLU A 111 -14.33 -8.72 8.35
N THR A 112 -14.36 -8.59 7.02
CA THR A 112 -13.64 -9.45 6.10
C THR A 112 -12.44 -8.73 5.47
N LEU A 113 -11.35 -9.45 5.28
CA LEU A 113 -10.07 -8.91 4.86
C LEU A 113 -10.12 -8.20 3.51
N LEU A 114 -10.71 -8.83 2.47
CA LEU A 114 -10.74 -8.23 1.14
C LEU A 114 -11.72 -7.07 1.02
N SER A 115 -12.85 -7.14 1.71
CA SER A 115 -13.84 -6.06 1.71
C SER A 115 -13.29 -4.83 2.41
N TYR A 116 -12.63 -5.00 3.58
CA TYR A 116 -11.92 -3.93 4.26
C TYR A 116 -10.77 -3.36 3.41
N PHE A 117 -9.95 -4.22 2.80
CA PHE A 117 -8.85 -3.77 1.95
C PHE A 117 -9.36 -2.96 0.75
N ARG A 118 -10.48 -3.35 0.16
CA ARG A 118 -11.14 -2.60 -0.91
C ARG A 118 -11.59 -1.21 -0.44
N LEU A 119 -12.17 -1.12 0.75
CA LEU A 119 -12.54 0.16 1.37
C LEU A 119 -11.32 1.04 1.61
N PHE A 120 -10.24 0.47 2.16
CA PHE A 120 -8.96 1.15 2.34
C PHE A 120 -8.44 1.72 1.02
N ILE A 121 -8.42 0.94 -0.07
CA ILE A 121 -7.98 1.39 -1.40
C ILE A 121 -8.83 2.58 -1.88
N ARG A 122 -10.17 2.53 -1.75
CA ARG A 122 -11.05 3.64 -2.13
C ARG A 122 -10.75 4.92 -1.34
N ASN A 123 -10.52 4.79 -0.04
CA ASN A 123 -10.18 5.94 0.81
C ASN A 123 -8.77 6.48 0.53
N PHE A 124 -7.81 5.57 0.22
CA PHE A 124 -6.46 5.96 -0.19
C PHE A 124 -6.48 6.71 -1.52
N GLU A 125 -7.30 6.29 -2.49
CA GLU A 125 -7.45 6.91 -3.80
C GLU A 125 -7.88 8.38 -3.71
N LYS A 126 -8.80 8.72 -2.79
CA LYS A 126 -9.23 10.10 -2.53
C LYS A 126 -8.09 11.02 -2.06
N ARG A 127 -6.99 10.45 -1.52
CA ARG A 127 -5.83 11.18 -1.01
C ARG A 127 -4.69 11.30 -2.04
N VAL A 128 -4.83 10.67 -3.20
CA VAL A 128 -3.82 10.76 -4.27
C VAL A 128 -3.79 12.18 -4.84
N GLY A 129 -2.58 12.73 -4.95
CA GLY A 129 -2.37 14.14 -5.36
C GLY A 129 -2.43 15.14 -4.19
N ILE A 130 -2.94 14.76 -3.02
CA ILE A 130 -2.94 15.59 -1.81
C ILE A 130 -1.73 15.22 -0.94
N ASN A 131 -1.70 14.04 -0.38
CA ASN A 131 -0.64 13.54 0.51
C ASN A 131 -0.22 12.10 0.22
N ARG A 132 -0.72 11.52 -0.85
CA ARG A 132 -0.42 10.15 -1.32
C ARG A 132 -0.09 10.16 -2.81
N THR A 133 0.67 9.14 -3.26
CA THR A 133 1.09 9.04 -4.66
C THR A 133 0.36 7.91 -5.39
N GLU A 134 0.11 8.10 -6.68
CA GLU A 134 -0.44 7.09 -7.57
C GLU A 134 0.40 5.79 -7.56
N LYS A 135 1.74 5.91 -7.44
CA LYS A 135 2.63 4.76 -7.36
C LYS A 135 2.32 3.89 -6.14
N THR A 136 2.04 4.49 -4.99
CA THR A 136 1.68 3.77 -3.76
C THR A 136 0.31 3.13 -3.88
N LEU A 137 -0.66 3.83 -4.49
CA LEU A 137 -1.99 3.27 -4.77
C LEU A 137 -1.91 2.01 -5.64
N ARG A 138 -1.11 2.06 -6.72
CA ARG A 138 -0.87 0.88 -7.58
C ARG A 138 -0.24 -0.29 -6.82
N ALA A 139 0.66 -0.01 -5.88
CA ALA A 139 1.25 -1.05 -5.06
C ALA A 139 0.20 -1.74 -4.18
N TYR A 140 -0.71 -0.99 -3.53
CA TYR A 140 -1.82 -1.58 -2.77
C TYR A 140 -2.80 -2.36 -3.64
N ARG A 141 -3.15 -1.85 -4.82
CA ARG A 141 -3.99 -2.58 -5.79
C ARG A 141 -3.35 -3.90 -6.22
N ASN A 142 -2.05 -3.90 -6.46
CA ASN A 142 -1.30 -5.13 -6.79
C ASN A 142 -1.32 -6.13 -5.63
N SER A 143 -1.10 -5.65 -4.40
CA SER A 143 -1.17 -6.49 -3.19
C SER A 143 -2.55 -7.11 -3.01
N TYR A 144 -3.61 -6.32 -3.17
CA TYR A 144 -4.99 -6.80 -3.16
C TYR A 144 -5.23 -7.94 -4.17
N ASN A 145 -4.77 -7.76 -5.41
CA ASN A 145 -4.94 -8.76 -6.46
C ASN A 145 -4.20 -10.08 -6.15
N HIS A 146 -3.00 -10.02 -5.58
CA HIS A 146 -2.28 -11.23 -5.12
C HIS A 146 -3.04 -11.94 -4.00
N LEU A 147 -3.61 -11.18 -3.06
CA LEU A 147 -4.37 -11.74 -1.94
C LEU A 147 -5.68 -12.39 -2.40
N VAL A 148 -6.40 -11.78 -3.35
CA VAL A 148 -7.60 -12.38 -3.97
C VAL A 148 -7.29 -13.73 -4.59
N ARG A 149 -6.22 -13.80 -5.41
CA ARG A 149 -5.80 -15.04 -6.06
C ARG A 149 -5.40 -16.11 -5.04
N PHE A 150 -4.68 -15.72 -3.99
CA PHE A 150 -4.28 -16.62 -2.91
C PHE A 150 -5.48 -17.23 -2.22
N LEU A 151 -6.47 -16.44 -1.83
CA LEU A 151 -7.70 -16.94 -1.19
C LEU A 151 -8.47 -17.89 -2.10
N GLN A 152 -8.59 -17.56 -3.39
CA GLN A 152 -9.25 -18.41 -4.37
C GLN A 152 -8.53 -19.74 -4.58
N MET A 153 -7.19 -19.73 -4.69
CA MET A 153 -6.40 -20.92 -4.95
C MET A 153 -6.27 -21.82 -3.72
N GLN A 154 -5.90 -21.24 -2.58
CA GLN A 154 -5.55 -21.98 -1.37
C GLN A 154 -6.76 -22.37 -0.52
N TYR A 155 -7.77 -21.49 -0.44
CA TYR A 155 -8.91 -21.66 0.45
C TYR A 155 -10.24 -21.89 -0.28
N LYS A 156 -10.30 -21.65 -1.60
CA LYS A 156 -11.54 -21.65 -2.42
C LYS A 156 -12.58 -20.65 -1.90
N LEU A 157 -12.11 -19.56 -1.29
CA LEU A 157 -12.94 -18.51 -0.71
C LEU A 157 -12.89 -17.24 -1.57
N SER A 158 -13.99 -16.50 -1.57
CA SER A 158 -14.06 -15.16 -2.17
C SER A 158 -13.55 -14.06 -1.21
N ASP A 159 -13.60 -14.30 0.09
CA ASP A 159 -13.10 -13.42 1.16
C ASP A 159 -12.90 -14.24 2.45
N ILE A 160 -12.27 -13.67 3.49
CA ILE A 160 -11.99 -14.33 4.75
C ILE A 160 -12.22 -13.36 5.92
N PRO A 161 -12.92 -13.77 7.01
CA PRO A 161 -13.05 -12.95 8.20
C PRO A 161 -11.70 -12.67 8.87
N PHE A 162 -11.52 -11.47 9.43
CA PHE A 162 -10.31 -11.16 10.20
C PHE A 162 -10.08 -12.12 11.38
N ALA A 163 -11.16 -12.59 12.00
CA ALA A 163 -11.09 -13.57 13.10
C ALA A 163 -10.48 -14.93 12.70
N ALA A 164 -10.45 -15.25 11.40
CA ALA A 164 -9.83 -16.46 10.87
C ALA A 164 -8.37 -16.28 10.45
N LEU A 165 -7.82 -15.07 10.61
CA LEU A 165 -6.41 -14.81 10.33
C LEU A 165 -5.54 -15.23 11.51
N ASP A 166 -4.47 -15.91 11.18
CA ASP A 166 -3.45 -16.34 12.12
C ASP A 166 -2.04 -16.26 11.48
N ARG A 167 -1.03 -16.62 12.26
CA ARG A 167 0.34 -16.71 11.75
C ARG A 167 0.46 -17.70 10.59
N SER A 168 -0.25 -18.81 10.62
CA SER A 168 -0.23 -19.82 9.55
C SER A 168 -0.75 -19.25 8.21
N PHE A 169 -1.72 -18.33 8.27
CA PHE A 169 -2.25 -17.66 7.07
C PHE A 169 -1.16 -16.86 6.34
N ILE A 170 -0.41 -16.01 7.05
CA ILE A 170 0.63 -15.20 6.41
C ILE A 170 1.83 -16.05 5.96
N GLU A 171 2.18 -17.12 6.68
CA GLU A 171 3.20 -18.07 6.27
C GLU A 171 2.82 -18.82 4.97
N LYS A 172 1.56 -19.24 4.85
CA LYS A 172 1.02 -19.85 3.60
C LYS A 172 0.96 -18.84 2.47
N TYR A 173 0.65 -17.57 2.77
CA TYR A 173 0.68 -16.50 1.76
C TYR A 173 2.10 -16.25 1.25
N ASP A 174 3.10 -16.17 2.14
CA ASP A 174 4.52 -16.06 1.76
C ASP A 174 4.94 -17.25 0.87
N LEU A 175 4.61 -18.47 1.28
CA LEU A 175 4.92 -19.67 0.50
C LEU A 175 4.28 -19.60 -0.90
N TYR A 176 3.00 -19.28 -1.00
CA TYR A 176 2.30 -19.09 -2.27
C TYR A 176 2.99 -18.06 -3.18
N LEU A 177 3.41 -16.93 -2.62
CA LEU A 177 4.12 -15.89 -3.38
C LEU A 177 5.48 -16.39 -3.91
N ARG A 178 6.15 -17.30 -3.19
CA ARG A 178 7.42 -17.91 -3.59
C ARG A 178 7.24 -18.98 -4.64
N THR A 179 6.32 -19.90 -4.42
CA THR A 179 6.19 -21.14 -5.22
C THR A 179 5.30 -20.94 -6.44
N GLU A 180 4.10 -20.42 -6.26
CA GLU A 180 3.12 -20.27 -7.34
C GLU A 180 3.34 -18.98 -8.15
N CYS A 181 3.70 -17.88 -7.47
CA CYS A 181 3.94 -16.59 -8.14
C CYS A 181 5.40 -16.38 -8.54
N CYS A 182 6.34 -17.21 -8.06
CA CYS A 182 7.78 -17.13 -8.33
C CYS A 182 8.36 -15.72 -8.11
N LEU A 183 7.90 -15.00 -7.08
CA LEU A 183 8.31 -13.63 -6.83
C LEU A 183 9.65 -13.56 -6.07
N ALA A 184 10.43 -12.52 -6.38
CA ALA A 184 11.67 -12.23 -5.64
C ALA A 184 11.39 -11.83 -4.19
N SER A 185 12.29 -12.19 -3.26
CA SER A 185 12.15 -11.94 -1.81
C SER A 185 11.82 -10.48 -1.47
N GLY A 186 12.42 -9.49 -2.13
CA GLY A 186 12.11 -8.08 -1.91
C GLY A 186 10.67 -7.69 -2.28
N THR A 187 10.07 -8.35 -3.28
CA THR A 187 8.66 -8.15 -3.65
C THR A 187 7.75 -8.77 -2.61
N ILE A 188 8.09 -9.98 -2.12
CA ILE A 188 7.34 -10.69 -1.08
C ILE A 188 7.33 -9.88 0.22
N VAL A 189 8.48 -9.36 0.65
CA VAL A 189 8.58 -8.45 1.81
C VAL A 189 7.61 -7.28 1.67
N ASN A 190 7.57 -6.62 0.50
CA ASN A 190 6.66 -5.50 0.29
C ASN A 190 5.18 -5.90 0.37
N LEU A 191 4.80 -7.04 -0.21
CA LEU A 191 3.42 -7.54 -0.20
C LEU A 191 2.98 -7.94 1.21
N THR A 192 3.84 -8.61 1.98
CA THR A 192 3.54 -9.00 3.38
C THR A 192 3.50 -7.80 4.31
N VAL A 193 4.37 -6.80 4.12
CA VAL A 193 4.32 -5.52 4.86
C VAL A 193 3.02 -4.78 4.56
N GLN A 194 2.56 -4.76 3.30
CA GLN A 194 1.27 -4.13 2.96
C GLN A 194 0.10 -4.86 3.60
N LEU A 195 0.09 -6.20 3.63
CA LEU A 195 -0.92 -6.97 4.34
C LEU A 195 -0.90 -6.66 5.86
N LYS A 196 0.29 -6.63 6.47
CA LYS A 196 0.43 -6.22 7.89
C LYS A 196 -0.10 -4.81 8.14
N THR A 197 0.09 -3.89 7.20
CA THR A 197 -0.44 -2.51 7.28
C THR A 197 -1.97 -2.51 7.28
N ILE A 198 -2.61 -3.26 6.37
CA ILE A 198 -4.08 -3.35 6.32
C ILE A 198 -4.66 -3.93 7.61
N VAL A 199 -4.02 -4.95 8.17
CA VAL A 199 -4.43 -5.53 9.46
C VAL A 199 -4.21 -4.54 10.61
N GLY A 200 -3.12 -3.76 10.57
CA GLY A 200 -2.87 -2.69 11.54
C GLY A 200 -3.91 -1.56 11.48
N GLU A 201 -4.33 -1.15 10.28
CA GLU A 201 -5.43 -0.19 10.11
C GLU A 201 -6.77 -0.76 10.66
N ALA A 202 -7.07 -2.05 10.41
CA ALA A 202 -8.26 -2.71 10.96
C ALA A 202 -8.25 -2.77 12.51
N ILE A 203 -7.06 -2.85 13.13
CA ILE A 203 -6.92 -2.73 14.60
C ILE A 203 -7.19 -1.29 15.04
N ALA A 204 -6.63 -0.30 14.34
CA ALA A 204 -6.85 1.11 14.64
C ALA A 204 -8.32 1.51 14.51
N ASP A 205 -9.05 0.90 13.56
CA ASP A 205 -10.49 1.09 13.36
C ASP A 205 -11.35 0.25 14.32
N GLY A 206 -10.75 -0.54 15.25
CA GLY A 206 -11.44 -1.33 16.26
C GLY A 206 -12.13 -2.61 15.75
N ILE A 207 -11.86 -3.03 14.50
CA ILE A 207 -12.44 -4.24 13.89
C ILE A 207 -11.87 -5.50 14.53
N ILE A 208 -10.60 -5.50 14.86
CA ILE A 208 -9.90 -6.56 15.58
C ILE A 208 -9.05 -5.97 16.70
N THR A 209 -8.88 -6.72 17.79
CA THR A 209 -8.16 -6.27 18.99
C THR A 209 -6.74 -6.81 19.09
N VAL A 210 -6.43 -7.90 18.38
CA VAL A 210 -5.14 -8.60 18.46
C VAL A 210 -4.53 -8.74 17.07
N PHE A 211 -3.24 -8.44 16.96
CA PHE A 211 -2.51 -8.58 15.68
C PHE A 211 -2.27 -10.08 15.39
N PRO A 212 -2.83 -10.65 14.30
CA PRO A 212 -2.82 -12.10 14.08
C PRO A 212 -1.47 -12.65 13.59
N PHE A 213 -0.55 -11.81 13.14
CA PHE A 213 0.72 -12.23 12.50
C PHE A 213 1.93 -12.08 13.42
N VAL A 214 1.72 -12.18 14.75
CA VAL A 214 2.81 -12.12 15.74
C VAL A 214 3.85 -13.20 15.43
N GLY A 215 5.12 -12.83 15.49
CA GLY A 215 6.26 -13.75 15.26
C GLY A 215 6.51 -14.14 13.79
N TYR A 216 5.74 -13.60 12.83
CA TYR A 216 6.07 -13.77 11.42
C TYR A 216 7.00 -12.64 10.94
N GLU A 217 8.14 -13.03 10.37
CA GLU A 217 9.07 -12.13 9.70
C GLU A 217 9.40 -12.65 8.30
N PRO A 218 9.27 -11.81 7.25
CA PRO A 218 9.60 -12.23 5.90
C PRO A 218 11.11 -12.37 5.74
N VAL A 219 11.55 -13.33 4.94
CA VAL A 219 12.96 -13.49 4.59
C VAL A 219 13.40 -12.33 3.70
N HIS A 220 14.25 -11.46 4.22
CA HIS A 220 14.83 -10.36 3.48
C HIS A 220 15.85 -10.85 2.44
N PRO A 221 15.95 -10.19 1.27
CA PRO A 221 17.02 -10.49 0.33
C PRO A 221 18.37 -10.21 0.98
N LYS A 222 19.40 -10.99 0.58
CA LYS A 222 20.76 -10.71 1.02
C LYS A 222 21.17 -9.30 0.60
N PRO A 223 21.90 -8.57 1.46
CA PRO A 223 22.42 -7.27 1.09
C PRO A 223 23.34 -7.41 -0.13
N GLU A 224 23.06 -6.68 -1.17
CA GLU A 224 23.92 -6.57 -2.35
C GLU A 224 24.60 -5.19 -2.34
N GLN A 225 25.84 -5.14 -2.84
CA GLN A 225 26.53 -3.88 -3.04
C GLN A 225 25.79 -3.07 -4.12
N LYS A 226 25.28 -1.91 -3.72
CA LYS A 226 24.48 -1.03 -4.59
C LYS A 226 25.24 0.16 -5.13
N TYR A 227 26.52 0.34 -4.75
CA TYR A 227 27.37 1.45 -5.18
C TYR A 227 28.54 0.93 -6.05
N LEU A 228 29.09 1.78 -6.87
CA LEU A 228 30.31 1.51 -7.65
C LEU A 228 31.55 1.79 -6.80
N THR A 229 32.56 0.92 -6.92
CA THR A 229 33.90 1.21 -6.38
C THR A 229 34.58 2.29 -7.22
N SER A 230 35.66 2.90 -6.68
CA SER A 230 36.49 3.86 -7.43
C SER A 230 36.98 3.29 -8.75
N GLU A 231 37.40 2.03 -8.77
CA GLU A 231 37.89 1.35 -9.99
C GLU A 231 36.75 1.18 -11.02
N GLU A 232 35.56 0.75 -10.59
CA GLU A 232 34.40 0.59 -11.48
C GLU A 232 33.93 1.95 -12.00
N LEU A 233 33.92 2.99 -11.16
CA LEU A 233 33.59 4.35 -11.56
C LEU A 233 34.59 4.88 -12.58
N ASN A 234 35.90 4.65 -12.37
CA ASN A 234 36.95 5.02 -13.32
C ASN A 234 36.79 4.29 -14.65
N ARG A 235 36.47 2.98 -14.64
CA ARG A 235 36.16 2.23 -15.88
C ARG A 235 34.98 2.83 -16.65
N ILE A 236 33.91 3.24 -15.96
CA ILE A 236 32.78 3.93 -16.60
C ILE A 236 33.22 5.23 -17.24
N MET A 237 34.07 6.01 -16.57
CA MET A 237 34.56 7.31 -17.05
C MET A 237 35.45 7.18 -18.28
N THR A 238 36.37 6.21 -18.28
CA THR A 238 37.46 6.12 -19.25
C THR A 238 37.20 5.17 -20.43
N THR A 239 36.27 4.19 -20.30
CA THR A 239 35.99 3.24 -21.37
C THR A 239 35.38 3.95 -22.58
N PRO A 240 35.97 3.80 -23.78
CA PRO A 240 35.40 4.37 -25.02
C PRO A 240 34.03 3.78 -25.31
N LEU A 241 33.09 4.64 -25.64
CA LEU A 241 31.75 4.24 -26.10
C LEU A 241 31.59 4.70 -27.55
N HIS A 242 30.99 3.89 -28.42
CA HIS A 242 30.85 4.22 -29.85
C HIS A 242 29.47 4.77 -30.22
N ASP A 243 28.57 4.94 -29.24
CA ASP A 243 27.20 5.38 -29.41
C ASP A 243 26.95 6.67 -28.63
N GLN A 244 26.50 7.71 -29.33
CA GLN A 244 26.20 9.04 -28.74
C GLN A 244 25.16 8.94 -27.61
N ILE A 245 24.20 8.00 -27.70
CA ILE A 245 23.20 7.79 -26.65
C ILE A 245 23.88 7.24 -25.40
N LEU A 246 24.82 6.29 -25.56
CA LEU A 246 25.55 5.74 -24.42
C LEU A 246 26.43 6.81 -23.76
N TYR A 247 27.08 7.69 -24.54
CA TYR A 247 27.81 8.84 -23.98
C TYR A 247 26.90 9.73 -23.14
N HIS A 248 25.75 10.10 -23.71
CA HIS A 248 24.79 10.94 -23.01
C HIS A 248 24.31 10.28 -21.69
N VAL A 249 23.93 9.01 -21.75
CA VAL A 249 23.45 8.26 -20.56
C VAL A 249 24.56 8.15 -19.52
N ARG A 250 25.81 7.92 -19.93
CA ARG A 250 26.98 7.91 -19.05
C ARG A 250 27.14 9.25 -18.34
N ASP A 251 27.07 10.35 -19.06
CA ASP A 251 27.25 11.68 -18.48
C ASP A 251 26.14 12.01 -17.48
N MET A 252 24.87 11.68 -17.78
CA MET A 252 23.77 11.85 -16.83
C MET A 252 23.97 10.97 -15.58
N PHE A 253 24.48 9.76 -15.74
CA PHE A 253 24.77 8.87 -14.63
C PHE A 253 25.94 9.38 -13.78
N LEU A 254 27.03 9.83 -14.40
CA LEU A 254 28.19 10.43 -13.72
C LEU A 254 27.78 11.70 -12.99
N PHE A 255 26.97 12.56 -13.59
CA PHE A 255 26.43 13.71 -12.90
C PHE A 255 25.75 13.31 -11.57
N SER A 256 24.90 12.27 -11.60
CA SER A 256 24.27 11.75 -10.39
C SER A 256 25.27 11.10 -9.42
N CYS A 257 26.35 10.47 -9.94
CA CYS A 257 27.43 9.90 -9.09
C CYS A 257 28.20 10.96 -8.31
N TYR A 258 28.35 12.16 -8.87
CA TYR A 258 29.11 13.25 -8.26
C TYR A 258 28.27 14.32 -7.57
N THR A 259 26.92 14.21 -7.64
CA THR A 259 26.01 15.12 -6.95
C THR A 259 25.06 14.41 -5.97
N GLY A 260 24.89 13.08 -6.10
CA GLY A 260 23.93 12.33 -5.32
C GLY A 260 22.45 12.63 -5.64
N ILE A 261 22.18 13.53 -6.61
CA ILE A 261 20.83 13.92 -6.99
C ILE A 261 20.16 12.74 -7.72
N PRO A 262 19.01 12.24 -7.26
CA PRO A 262 18.35 11.13 -7.92
C PRO A 262 17.64 11.56 -9.20
N TYR A 263 17.32 10.59 -10.06
CA TYR A 263 16.62 10.81 -11.32
C TYR A 263 15.40 11.73 -11.22
N SER A 264 14.55 11.52 -10.19
CA SER A 264 13.31 12.29 -10.00
C SER A 264 13.55 13.79 -9.86
N ASP A 265 14.65 14.15 -9.23
CA ASP A 265 15.00 15.53 -8.91
C ASP A 265 15.87 16.12 -10.02
N MET A 266 16.84 15.36 -10.59
CA MET A 266 17.64 15.80 -11.75
C MET A 266 16.80 16.32 -12.92
N ARG A 267 15.74 15.60 -13.28
CA ARG A 267 14.85 16.01 -14.38
C ARG A 267 14.07 17.30 -14.14
N LEU A 268 14.05 17.78 -12.89
CA LEU A 268 13.35 19.00 -12.50
C LEU A 268 14.29 20.20 -12.40
N LEU A 269 15.61 19.98 -12.34
CA LEU A 269 16.59 21.04 -12.22
C LEU A 269 16.47 22.06 -13.37
N THR A 270 16.57 23.33 -13.00
CA THR A 270 16.58 24.50 -13.89
C THR A 270 17.82 25.34 -13.63
N ASN A 271 18.11 26.33 -14.45
CA ASN A 271 19.19 27.27 -14.21
C ASN A 271 19.05 28.04 -12.89
N GLU A 272 17.82 28.23 -12.39
CA GLU A 272 17.55 28.88 -11.11
C GLU A 272 18.06 28.07 -9.90
N ASN A 273 18.30 26.76 -10.08
CA ASN A 273 18.89 25.93 -9.05
C ASN A 273 20.43 26.11 -8.92
N LEU A 274 21.07 26.78 -9.87
CA LEU A 274 22.49 27.09 -9.83
C LEU A 274 22.73 28.41 -9.11
N SER A 275 23.72 28.44 -8.24
CA SER A 275 24.19 29.65 -7.57
C SER A 275 25.72 29.66 -7.46
N LEU A 276 26.33 30.81 -7.72
CA LEU A 276 27.75 31.03 -7.53
C LEU A 276 27.98 31.63 -6.14
N ALA A 277 28.83 30.99 -5.33
CA ALA A 277 29.25 31.50 -4.03
C ALA A 277 30.36 32.56 -4.19
N GLU A 278 30.65 33.31 -3.14
CA GLU A 278 31.65 34.37 -3.13
C GLU A 278 33.07 33.83 -3.38
N ASP A 279 33.35 32.59 -3.00
CA ASP A 279 34.59 31.88 -3.24
C ASP A 279 34.77 31.33 -4.67
N GLY A 280 33.82 31.57 -5.53
CA GLY A 280 33.81 31.07 -6.91
C GLY A 280 33.29 29.64 -7.08
N THR A 281 32.82 28.98 -6.01
CA THR A 281 32.25 27.63 -6.07
C THR A 281 30.80 27.69 -6.57
N TRP A 282 30.48 26.87 -7.55
CA TRP A 282 29.11 26.67 -7.99
C TRP A 282 28.37 25.70 -7.06
N TRP A 283 27.12 26.01 -6.77
CA TRP A 283 26.24 25.18 -5.93
C TRP A 283 24.94 24.85 -6.66
N ILE A 284 24.44 23.62 -6.42
CA ILE A 284 23.03 23.28 -6.72
C ILE A 284 22.24 23.38 -5.44
N ARG A 285 21.18 24.20 -5.44
CA ARG A 285 20.20 24.35 -4.38
C ARG A 285 18.83 23.96 -4.88
N SER A 286 18.21 23.00 -4.21
CA SER A 286 16.87 22.49 -4.61
C SER A 286 16.21 21.77 -3.44
N SER A 287 14.99 21.31 -3.64
CA SER A 287 14.28 20.47 -2.68
C SER A 287 13.94 19.10 -3.25
N ARG A 288 13.91 18.10 -2.39
CA ARG A 288 13.57 16.73 -2.77
C ARG A 288 12.09 16.63 -3.15
N LYS A 289 11.78 16.16 -4.34
CA LYS A 289 10.40 15.90 -4.79
C LYS A 289 9.62 14.96 -3.87
N LYS A 290 10.31 13.98 -3.24
CA LYS A 290 9.67 12.94 -2.42
C LYS A 290 9.39 13.37 -0.99
N THR A 291 10.25 14.22 -0.42
CA THR A 291 10.25 14.54 1.01
C THR A 291 10.13 16.03 1.31
N SER A 292 10.18 16.88 0.27
CA SER A 292 10.21 18.35 0.36
C SER A 292 11.32 18.89 1.29
N VAL A 293 12.40 18.11 1.47
CA VAL A 293 13.57 18.53 2.24
C VAL A 293 14.55 19.22 1.30
N ASP A 294 15.00 20.41 1.68
CA ASP A 294 15.99 21.15 0.93
C ASP A 294 17.36 20.48 0.99
N PHE A 295 18.12 20.64 -0.09
CA PHE A 295 19.50 20.19 -0.17
C PHE A 295 20.36 21.19 -0.93
N GLU A 296 21.63 21.25 -0.54
CA GLU A 296 22.65 22.06 -1.18
C GLU A 296 23.87 21.20 -1.46
N ILE A 297 24.38 21.26 -2.68
CA ILE A 297 25.52 20.44 -3.11
C ILE A 297 26.50 21.32 -3.83
N PRO A 298 27.79 21.38 -3.39
CA PRO A 298 28.83 22.04 -4.15
C PRO A 298 29.12 21.26 -5.44
N LEU A 299 29.21 21.95 -6.55
CA LEU A 299 29.53 21.32 -7.82
C LEU A 299 31.04 21.11 -7.94
N MET A 300 31.41 19.85 -8.07
CA MET A 300 32.72 19.45 -8.50
C MET A 300 32.91 19.77 -9.98
N GLU A 301 34.17 19.72 -10.46
CA GLU A 301 34.50 20.05 -11.84
C GLU A 301 33.75 19.23 -12.89
N LEU A 302 33.65 17.91 -12.70
CA LEU A 302 32.99 17.01 -13.65
C LEU A 302 31.47 17.32 -13.83
N PRO A 303 30.65 17.42 -12.78
CA PRO A 303 29.25 17.85 -12.93
C PRO A 303 29.11 19.22 -13.58
N PHE A 304 29.98 20.16 -13.28
CA PHE A 304 29.96 21.48 -13.89
C PHE A 304 30.22 21.40 -15.41
N HIS A 305 31.25 20.67 -15.84
CA HIS A 305 31.52 20.43 -17.25
C HIS A 305 30.38 19.71 -17.97
N ILE A 306 29.68 18.79 -17.30
CA ILE A 306 28.50 18.15 -17.90
C ILE A 306 27.39 19.17 -18.12
N ILE A 307 27.12 20.07 -17.19
CA ILE A 307 26.13 21.15 -17.38
C ILE A 307 26.51 21.99 -18.59
N GLU A 308 27.76 22.46 -18.67
CA GLU A 308 28.22 23.29 -19.79
C GLU A 308 28.09 22.55 -21.13
N LYS A 309 28.49 21.27 -21.18
CA LYS A 309 28.40 20.44 -22.38
C LYS A 309 26.99 20.31 -22.93
N TYR A 310 25.99 20.27 -22.06
CA TYR A 310 24.60 20.03 -22.44
C TYR A 310 23.71 21.26 -22.37
N ARG A 311 24.28 22.45 -22.14
CA ARG A 311 23.54 23.72 -21.98
C ARG A 311 22.58 24.00 -23.15
N ASP A 312 23.07 23.87 -24.38
CA ASP A 312 22.28 24.15 -25.58
C ASP A 312 21.39 22.97 -26.03
N MET A 313 21.57 21.80 -25.43
CA MET A 313 20.83 20.57 -25.74
C MET A 313 19.69 20.29 -24.74
N ALA A 314 19.69 20.98 -23.60
CA ALA A 314 18.66 20.82 -22.59
C ALA A 314 17.32 21.42 -23.09
N PRO A 315 16.19 20.79 -22.79
CA PRO A 315 14.88 21.37 -23.06
C PRO A 315 14.74 22.74 -22.39
N GLU A 316 13.94 23.64 -22.98
CA GLU A 316 13.72 24.97 -22.43
C GLU A 316 13.37 24.93 -20.95
N GLY A 317 14.04 25.77 -20.15
CA GLY A 317 13.87 25.84 -18.71
C GLY A 317 14.44 24.65 -17.92
N LYS A 318 15.18 23.72 -18.56
CA LYS A 318 15.83 22.58 -17.87
C LYS A 318 17.34 22.71 -17.88
N LEU A 319 17.97 22.20 -16.80
CA LEU A 319 19.42 22.20 -16.68
C LEU A 319 20.08 21.05 -17.49
N LEU A 320 19.39 19.91 -17.61
CA LEU A 320 19.92 18.68 -18.22
C LEU A 320 18.90 18.00 -19.15
N PRO A 321 19.34 17.43 -20.28
CA PRO A 321 18.48 16.71 -21.22
C PRO A 321 18.26 15.25 -20.78
N MET A 322 17.30 15.02 -19.89
CA MET A 322 17.05 13.72 -19.25
C MET A 322 16.17 12.78 -20.07
N TYR A 323 16.65 11.59 -20.40
CA TYR A 323 15.79 10.49 -20.89
C TYR A 323 14.87 9.96 -19.81
N SER A 324 13.90 9.09 -20.20
CA SER A 324 13.06 8.37 -19.22
C SER A 324 13.91 7.45 -18.34
N ASN A 325 13.48 7.23 -17.09
CA ASN A 325 14.20 6.35 -16.16
C ASN A 325 14.35 4.91 -16.70
N SER A 326 13.35 4.41 -17.42
CA SER A 326 13.41 3.10 -18.06
C SER A 326 14.45 3.04 -19.18
N SER A 327 14.56 4.10 -20.00
CA SER A 327 15.57 4.22 -21.04
C SER A 327 16.98 4.30 -20.44
N LEU A 328 17.18 5.17 -19.42
CA LEU A 328 18.47 5.27 -18.72
C LEU A 328 18.90 3.89 -18.17
N ASN A 329 18.02 3.18 -17.48
CA ASN A 329 18.37 1.86 -16.90
C ASN A 329 18.66 0.80 -17.99
N ARG A 330 17.98 0.86 -19.15
CA ARG A 330 18.26 -0.03 -20.28
C ARG A 330 19.65 0.21 -20.85
N TYR A 331 20.04 1.46 -21.07
CA TYR A 331 21.35 1.80 -21.60
C TYR A 331 22.47 1.63 -20.56
N LEU A 332 22.21 1.90 -19.27
CA LEU A 332 23.18 1.62 -18.19
C LEU A 332 23.53 0.15 -18.09
N LYS A 333 22.58 -0.75 -18.35
CA LYS A 333 22.90 -2.19 -18.44
C LYS A 333 23.95 -2.45 -19.52
N ARG A 334 23.81 -1.85 -20.70
CA ARG A 334 24.75 -2.00 -21.80
C ARG A 334 26.12 -1.36 -21.49
N ILE A 335 26.12 -0.19 -20.83
CA ILE A 335 27.37 0.46 -20.37
C ILE A 335 28.07 -0.46 -19.38
N ALA A 336 27.37 -1.05 -18.42
CA ALA A 336 27.95 -1.97 -17.45
C ALA A 336 28.60 -3.18 -18.13
N GLU A 337 27.95 -3.77 -19.14
CA GLU A 337 28.49 -4.87 -19.96
C GLU A 337 29.79 -4.46 -20.68
N ILE A 338 29.80 -3.29 -21.32
CA ILE A 338 31.00 -2.77 -22.05
C ILE A 338 32.14 -2.47 -21.07
N CYS A 339 31.84 -1.95 -19.86
CA CYS A 339 32.82 -1.62 -18.85
C CYS A 339 33.24 -2.81 -17.99
N GLY A 340 32.77 -4.04 -18.26
CA GLY A 340 33.09 -5.24 -17.49
C GLY A 340 32.61 -5.21 -16.04
N ILE A 341 31.43 -4.60 -15.78
CA ILE A 341 30.79 -4.57 -14.47
C ILE A 341 29.80 -5.73 -14.37
N GLY A 342 30.17 -6.77 -13.61
CA GLY A 342 29.48 -8.06 -13.56
C GLY A 342 28.12 -8.06 -12.82
N ARG A 343 27.62 -6.91 -12.40
CA ARG A 343 26.36 -6.76 -11.67
C ARG A 343 25.37 -5.84 -12.40
N LYS A 344 24.10 -5.93 -12.02
CA LYS A 344 23.06 -5.06 -12.57
C LYS A 344 23.28 -3.61 -12.14
N LEU A 345 23.64 -2.73 -13.07
CA LEU A 345 23.74 -1.31 -12.85
C LEU A 345 22.40 -0.63 -13.13
N VAL A 346 21.91 0.14 -12.18
CA VAL A 346 20.68 0.95 -12.29
C VAL A 346 20.98 2.39 -11.92
N PHE A 347 20.20 3.34 -12.42
CA PHE A 347 20.48 4.78 -12.22
C PHE A 347 20.58 5.16 -10.75
N HIS A 348 19.79 4.52 -9.87
CA HIS A 348 19.85 4.77 -8.43
C HIS A 348 21.17 4.37 -7.77
N ALA A 349 21.98 3.51 -8.41
CA ALA A 349 23.32 3.17 -7.94
C ALA A 349 24.24 4.41 -7.87
N ALA A 350 24.02 5.41 -8.73
CA ALA A 350 24.77 6.67 -8.70
C ALA A 350 24.68 7.37 -7.34
N ARG A 351 23.49 7.45 -6.76
CA ARG A 351 23.29 8.07 -5.45
C ARG A 351 23.93 7.26 -4.32
N HIS A 352 23.95 5.94 -4.42
CA HIS A 352 24.70 5.09 -3.50
C HIS A 352 26.19 5.32 -3.64
N THR A 353 26.70 5.45 -4.88
CA THR A 353 28.10 5.75 -5.17
C THR A 353 28.50 7.11 -4.57
N TYR A 354 27.69 8.15 -4.78
CA TYR A 354 27.94 9.45 -4.15
C TYR A 354 28.06 9.36 -2.64
N ALA A 355 27.08 8.74 -1.99
CA ALA A 355 27.06 8.64 -0.53
C ALA A 355 28.24 7.84 0.03
N THR A 356 28.56 6.70 -0.59
CA THR A 356 29.58 5.79 -0.06
C THR A 356 30.98 6.14 -0.56
N GLU A 357 31.16 6.22 -1.88
CA GLU A 357 32.47 6.31 -2.52
C GLU A 357 32.97 7.75 -2.65
N ILE A 358 32.11 8.70 -2.99
CA ILE A 358 32.52 10.08 -3.21
C ILE A 358 32.58 10.89 -1.90
N THR A 359 31.73 10.57 -0.92
CA THR A 359 31.65 11.38 0.32
C THR A 359 32.17 10.64 1.55
N LEU A 360 31.51 9.58 2.01
CA LEU A 360 31.85 8.90 3.26
C LEU A 360 33.26 8.29 3.24
N SER A 361 33.73 7.72 2.12
CA SER A 361 35.09 7.17 1.99
C SER A 361 36.15 8.25 2.06
N HIS A 362 35.81 9.49 1.71
CA HIS A 362 36.68 10.65 1.81
C HIS A 362 36.56 11.44 3.11
N GLY A 363 35.92 10.86 4.14
CA GLY A 363 35.82 11.43 5.46
C GLY A 363 34.78 12.52 5.65
N VAL A 364 33.84 12.70 4.68
CA VAL A 364 32.73 13.65 4.86
C VAL A 364 31.83 13.14 5.99
N PRO A 365 31.52 13.96 7.02
CA PRO A 365 30.68 13.54 8.14
C PRO A 365 29.29 13.07 7.67
N LEU A 366 28.75 12.05 8.34
CA LEU A 366 27.46 11.42 8.00
C LEU A 366 26.31 12.44 7.98
N GLU A 367 26.31 13.38 8.93
CA GLU A 367 25.32 14.45 9.03
C GLU A 367 25.37 15.39 7.81
N THR A 368 26.57 15.71 7.34
CA THR A 368 26.76 16.52 6.13
C THR A 368 26.26 15.79 4.90
N VAL A 369 26.61 14.51 4.74
CA VAL A 369 26.11 13.67 3.65
C VAL A 369 24.58 13.55 3.70
N SER A 370 24.00 13.42 4.89
CA SER A 370 22.55 13.36 5.08
C SER A 370 21.86 14.64 4.59
N LYS A 371 22.41 15.81 4.90
CA LYS A 371 21.91 17.12 4.40
C LYS A 371 22.07 17.25 2.90
N MET A 372 23.25 16.94 2.34
CA MET A 372 23.49 16.95 0.89
C MET A 372 22.53 16.03 0.13
N LEU A 373 22.20 14.88 0.72
CA LEU A 373 21.24 13.96 0.14
C LEU A 373 19.77 14.39 0.35
N GLY A 374 19.47 15.37 1.18
CA GLY A 374 18.11 15.79 1.53
C GLY A 374 17.32 14.65 2.23
N HIS A 375 17.96 13.95 3.16
CA HIS A 375 17.29 12.96 3.99
C HIS A 375 16.60 13.64 5.18
N SER A 376 15.34 13.29 5.43
CA SER A 376 14.59 13.78 6.59
C SER A 376 15.01 13.10 7.91
N ARG A 377 15.72 11.97 7.82
CA ARG A 377 16.19 11.18 8.96
C ARG A 377 17.60 10.67 8.67
N ILE A 378 18.49 10.80 9.65
CA ILE A 378 19.90 10.38 9.52
C ILE A 378 20.05 8.86 9.37
N GLU A 379 19.10 8.07 9.93
CA GLU A 379 19.09 6.61 9.82
C GLU A 379 19.04 6.16 8.35
N THR A 380 18.42 6.97 7.47
CA THR A 380 18.43 6.69 6.03
C THR A 380 19.84 6.76 5.44
N THR A 381 20.72 7.60 6.01
CA THR A 381 22.12 7.75 5.58
C THR A 381 23.01 6.68 6.19
N GLN A 382 22.69 6.20 7.40
CA GLN A 382 23.46 5.13 8.07
C GLN A 382 23.52 3.84 7.25
N HIS A 383 22.50 3.55 6.43
CA HIS A 383 22.51 2.41 5.51
C HIS A 383 23.65 2.46 4.47
N TYR A 384 24.19 3.64 4.15
CA TYR A 384 25.35 3.78 3.26
C TYR A 384 26.67 3.56 4.02
N ALA A 385 26.72 3.94 5.29
CA ALA A 385 27.90 3.74 6.15
C ALA A 385 28.10 2.27 6.55
N SER A 386 26.99 1.51 6.64
CA SER A 386 27.00 0.08 7.02
C SER A 386 27.32 -0.85 5.84
N ALA A 387 27.53 -0.33 4.63
CA ALA A 387 27.95 -1.14 3.49
C ALA A 387 29.34 -1.74 3.78
N PRO A 388 29.55 -3.07 3.62
CA PRO A 388 30.84 -3.67 3.88
C PRO A 388 31.89 -3.00 2.99
N ARG A 389 32.83 -2.27 3.61
CA ARG A 389 34.06 -1.84 2.94
C ARG A 389 34.88 -3.09 2.69
N LEU A 390 34.97 -3.52 1.43
CA LEU A 390 36.05 -4.43 1.07
C LEU A 390 37.36 -3.64 1.30
N VAL A 391 37.96 -3.87 2.45
CA VAL A 391 39.35 -3.42 2.71
C VAL A 391 40.19 -4.18 1.71
N ALA A 392 40.79 -3.46 0.77
CA ALA A 392 41.76 -3.97 -0.17
C ALA A 392 43.06 -4.32 0.57
#